data_f50f9c79ddd95082892c0d3f0d0936a4
#
_entry.id   f50f9c79ddd95082892c0d3f0d0936a4
#
_cell.length_a   1.000
_cell.length_b   1.000
_cell.length_c   1.000
_cell.angle_alpha   90.00
_cell.angle_beta   90.00
_cell.angle_gamma   90.00
#
_symmetry.space_group_name_H-M   'P 1'
#
loop_
_entity.id
_entity.type
_entity.pdbx_description
1 polymer ?
#
loop_
_entity_poly.entity_id
_entity_poly.type
_entity_poly.pdbx_seq_one_letter_code
_entity_poly.pdbx_strand_id
1 'polypeptide(L)'
;MSQLLAAGGRRLSGEVTIQGAKNSVLPILAATLLTADTVVLRRCPRLKDVEASIRILEALGCTARWQDDALVVDTAGMNGCAIPDALMREMRSSVIFLGAILARCGQAALSSPGGCELGP
;
A
#
# COMPACT_ATOMS: atom_id res chain seq x y z
N MET A 1 3.26 22.08 -9.71
CA MET A 1 2.08 22.18 -8.84
C MET A 1 0.82 22.07 -9.68
N SER A 2 -0.06 21.15 -9.37
CA SER A 2 -1.31 21.01 -10.11
C SER A 2 -2.39 21.92 -9.55
N GLN A 3 -3.29 22.34 -10.42
CA GLN A 3 -4.45 23.15 -10.03
C GLN A 3 -5.73 22.36 -10.25
N LEU A 4 -6.70 22.54 -9.38
CA LEU A 4 -8.04 22.01 -9.55
C LEU A 4 -8.99 23.22 -9.73
N LEU A 5 -9.66 23.25 -10.88
CA LEU A 5 -10.66 24.25 -11.17
C LEU A 5 -12.04 23.61 -11.18
N ALA A 6 -12.95 24.09 -10.35
CA ALA A 6 -14.29 23.54 -10.26
C ALA A 6 -15.32 24.65 -10.53
N ALA A 7 -16.24 24.39 -11.46
CA ALA A 7 -17.35 25.27 -11.78
C ALA A 7 -18.67 24.57 -11.44
N GLY A 8 -19.49 25.19 -10.61
CA GLY A 8 -20.78 24.65 -10.22
C GLY A 8 -21.94 25.13 -11.10
N GLY A 9 -23.15 24.88 -10.66
CA GLY A 9 -24.37 25.36 -11.30
C GLY A 9 -24.97 24.43 -12.34
N ARG A 10 -24.46 23.22 -12.51
CA ARG A 10 -25.01 22.23 -13.43
C ARG A 10 -25.55 21.01 -12.67
N ARG A 11 -26.68 20.51 -13.14
CA ARG A 11 -27.22 19.26 -12.64
C ARG A 11 -26.38 18.10 -13.15
N LEU A 12 -25.98 17.22 -12.24
CA LEU A 12 -25.21 16.04 -12.59
C LEU A 12 -26.14 14.84 -12.83
N SER A 13 -25.83 14.04 -13.86
CA SER A 13 -26.50 12.78 -14.13
C SER A 13 -25.50 11.83 -14.78
N GLY A 14 -25.66 10.52 -14.56
CA GLY A 14 -24.80 9.50 -15.10
C GLY A 14 -24.43 8.46 -14.07
N GLU A 15 -23.58 7.53 -14.47
CA GLU A 15 -23.08 6.46 -13.63
C GLU A 15 -21.56 6.56 -13.49
N VAL A 16 -21.05 6.25 -12.30
CA VAL A 16 -19.62 6.21 -12.01
C VAL A 16 -19.32 4.90 -11.30
N THR A 17 -18.31 4.19 -11.79
CA THR A 17 -17.79 3.01 -11.10
C THR A 17 -16.78 3.47 -10.05
N ILE A 18 -17.07 3.18 -8.78
CA ILE A 18 -16.21 3.55 -7.67
C ILE A 18 -14.98 2.64 -7.64
N GLN A 19 -13.81 3.24 -7.54
CA GLN A 19 -12.55 2.52 -7.36
C GLN A 19 -12.38 2.08 -5.91
N GLY A 20 -11.44 1.15 -5.68
CA GLY A 20 -11.05 0.76 -4.33
C GLY A 20 -10.49 1.96 -3.55
N ALA A 21 -10.71 1.97 -2.25
CA ALA A 21 -10.29 3.06 -1.38
C ALA A 21 -8.86 2.86 -0.88
N LYS A 22 -8.09 3.95 -0.78
CA LYS A 22 -6.73 3.94 -0.24
C LYS A 22 -6.69 3.36 1.18
N ASN A 23 -7.58 3.80 2.04
CA ASN A 23 -7.60 3.40 3.44
C ASN A 23 -7.98 1.93 3.66
N SER A 24 -8.58 1.30 2.64
CA SER A 24 -8.84 -0.14 2.65
C SER A 24 -7.68 -0.93 2.05
N VAL A 25 -7.11 -0.46 0.94
CA VAL A 25 -6.10 -1.22 0.21
C VAL A 25 -4.78 -1.32 0.97
N LEU A 26 -4.37 -0.30 1.70
CA LEU A 26 -3.09 -0.32 2.42
C LEU A 26 -3.04 -1.40 3.50
N PRO A 27 -4.04 -1.54 4.41
CA PRO A 27 -4.07 -2.66 5.34
C PRO A 27 -4.17 -4.02 4.65
N ILE A 28 -4.88 -4.11 3.55
CA ILE A 28 -5.00 -5.36 2.79
C ILE A 28 -3.65 -5.75 2.19
N LEU A 29 -2.88 -4.79 1.66
CA LEU A 29 -1.53 -5.06 1.16
C LEU A 29 -0.61 -5.55 2.28
N ALA A 30 -0.68 -4.95 3.46
CA ALA A 30 0.07 -5.46 4.61
C ALA A 30 -0.36 -6.88 4.98
N ALA A 31 -1.66 -7.17 4.93
CA ALA A 31 -2.21 -8.49 5.25
C ALA A 31 -1.78 -9.57 4.27
N THR A 32 -1.34 -9.24 3.06
CA THR A 32 -0.80 -10.24 2.11
C THR A 32 0.40 -10.99 2.68
N LEU A 33 1.14 -10.38 3.62
CA LEU A 33 2.27 -11.00 4.29
C LEU A 33 1.87 -12.15 5.23
N LEU A 34 0.60 -12.24 5.60
CA LEU A 34 0.10 -13.28 6.52
C LEU A 34 -0.08 -14.64 5.86
N THR A 35 0.03 -14.72 4.55
CA THR A 35 -0.02 -15.97 3.79
C THR A 35 1.20 -16.09 2.87
N ALA A 36 1.59 -17.31 2.55
CA ALA A 36 2.61 -17.56 1.54
C ALA A 36 2.02 -17.81 0.14
N ASP A 37 0.72 -17.69 0.01
CA ASP A 37 0.02 -17.89 -1.26
C ASP A 37 0.00 -16.61 -2.09
N THR A 38 -0.32 -16.75 -3.37
CA THR A 38 -0.54 -15.61 -4.26
C THR A 38 -1.90 -14.98 -3.94
N VAL A 39 -1.90 -13.66 -3.76
CA VAL A 39 -3.11 -12.87 -3.50
C VAL A 39 -3.36 -11.95 -4.70
N VAL A 40 -4.61 -11.95 -5.18
CA VAL A 40 -5.04 -11.08 -6.29
C VAL A 40 -5.99 -10.02 -5.73
N LEU A 41 -5.58 -8.76 -5.80
CA LEU A 41 -6.39 -7.62 -5.37
C LEU A 41 -7.03 -6.97 -6.60
N ARG A 42 -8.32 -7.23 -6.80
CA ARG A 42 -9.05 -6.68 -7.95
C ARG A 42 -9.46 -5.25 -7.70
N ARG A 43 -9.53 -4.45 -8.76
CA ARG A 43 -9.89 -3.03 -8.70
C ARG A 43 -9.01 -2.25 -7.73
N CYS A 44 -7.73 -2.60 -7.71
CA CYS A 44 -6.77 -1.94 -6.84
C CYS A 44 -6.46 -0.54 -7.38
N PRO A 45 -6.63 0.53 -6.58
CA PRO A 45 -6.35 1.88 -7.05
C PRO A 45 -4.85 2.09 -7.23
N ARG A 46 -4.48 2.79 -8.31
CA ARG A 46 -3.08 3.15 -8.58
C ARG A 46 -2.76 4.47 -7.91
N LEU A 47 -2.36 4.41 -6.65
CA LEU A 47 -2.04 5.56 -5.81
C LEU A 47 -0.57 5.54 -5.42
N LYS A 48 -0.02 6.71 -5.06
CA LYS A 48 1.37 6.81 -4.59
C LYS A 48 1.65 5.88 -3.41
N ASP A 49 0.72 5.82 -2.46
CA ASP A 49 0.87 4.98 -1.27
C ASP A 49 0.81 3.49 -1.62
N VAL A 50 0.06 3.12 -2.64
CA VAL A 50 0.04 1.74 -3.15
C VAL A 50 1.39 1.40 -3.80
N GLU A 51 1.94 2.31 -4.61
CA GLU A 51 3.25 2.11 -5.21
C GLU A 51 4.36 2.04 -4.14
N ALA A 52 4.28 2.88 -3.11
CA ALA A 52 5.20 2.81 -1.98
C ALA A 52 5.08 1.46 -1.25
N SER A 53 3.85 0.97 -1.05
CA SER A 53 3.62 -0.34 -0.44
C SER A 53 4.19 -1.48 -1.27
N ILE A 54 4.09 -1.40 -2.60
CA ILE A 54 4.69 -2.37 -3.51
C ILE A 54 6.20 -2.40 -3.31
N ARG A 55 6.85 -1.24 -3.23
CA ARG A 55 8.30 -1.18 -2.98
C ARG A 55 8.68 -1.77 -1.62
N ILE A 56 7.85 -1.58 -0.60
CA ILE A 56 8.05 -2.22 0.70
C ILE A 56 7.97 -3.74 0.58
N LEU A 57 6.95 -4.25 -0.10
CA LEU A 57 6.81 -5.69 -0.33
C LEU A 57 8.01 -6.27 -1.09
N GLU A 58 8.47 -5.57 -2.13
CA GLU A 58 9.65 -6.00 -2.89
C GLU A 58 10.92 -5.99 -2.05
N ALA A 59 11.09 -4.99 -1.18
CA ALA A 59 12.23 -4.92 -0.26
C ALA A 59 12.23 -6.09 0.75
N LEU A 60 11.06 -6.63 1.08
CA LEU A 60 10.91 -7.79 1.95
C LEU A 60 11.13 -9.12 1.22
N GLY A 61 11.31 -9.10 -0.08
CA GLY A 61 11.51 -10.29 -0.92
C GLY A 61 10.25 -10.81 -1.59
N CYS A 62 9.15 -10.08 -1.50
CA CYS A 62 7.90 -10.41 -2.19
C CYS A 62 7.92 -9.89 -3.62
N THR A 63 7.01 -10.39 -4.45
CA THR A 63 6.76 -9.85 -5.79
C THR A 63 5.36 -9.27 -5.87
N ALA A 64 5.22 -8.16 -6.57
CA ALA A 64 3.93 -7.54 -6.81
C ALA A 64 3.92 -6.99 -8.24
N ARG A 65 2.89 -7.35 -9.01
CA ARG A 65 2.78 -6.93 -10.40
C ARG A 65 1.35 -6.53 -10.71
N TRP A 66 1.21 -5.56 -11.59
CA TRP A 66 -0.09 -5.16 -12.12
C TRP A 66 -0.51 -6.11 -13.23
N GLN A 67 -1.76 -6.50 -13.21
CA GLN A 67 -2.41 -7.23 -14.28
C GLN A 67 -3.77 -6.57 -14.52
N ASP A 68 -3.85 -5.71 -15.54
CA ASP A 68 -4.97 -4.82 -15.79
C ASP A 68 -5.28 -3.93 -14.58
N ASP A 69 -6.45 -4.04 -13.97
CA ASP A 69 -6.83 -3.29 -12.76
C ASP A 69 -6.55 -4.05 -11.47
N ALA A 70 -5.95 -5.23 -11.57
CA ALA A 70 -5.63 -6.07 -10.42
C ALA A 70 -4.16 -5.98 -10.07
N LEU A 71 -3.85 -6.10 -8.79
CA LEU A 71 -2.50 -6.24 -8.28
C LEU A 71 -2.31 -7.68 -7.78
N VAL A 72 -1.33 -8.38 -8.35
CA VAL A 72 -0.99 -9.75 -7.99
C VAL A 72 0.21 -9.73 -7.07
N VAL A 73 0.04 -10.18 -5.83
CA VAL A 73 1.08 -10.18 -4.81
C VAL A 73 1.43 -11.62 -4.44
N ASP A 74 2.71 -11.95 -4.51
CA ASP A 74 3.23 -13.26 -4.10
C ASP A 74 4.27 -13.03 -3.00
N THR A 75 4.02 -13.58 -1.83
CA THR A 75 4.89 -13.43 -0.67
C THR A 75 5.66 -14.71 -0.32
N ALA A 76 5.60 -15.74 -1.16
CA ALA A 76 6.28 -17.01 -0.90
C ALA A 76 7.80 -16.84 -0.75
N GLY A 77 8.40 -15.91 -1.50
CA GLY A 77 9.83 -15.61 -1.45
C GLY A 77 10.26 -14.61 -0.40
N MET A 78 9.38 -14.23 0.53
CA MET A 78 9.71 -13.27 1.59
C MET A 78 10.90 -13.75 2.42
N ASN A 79 11.95 -12.92 2.48
CA ASN A 79 13.21 -13.23 3.15
C ASN A 79 13.72 -12.12 4.07
N GLY A 80 12.99 -11.00 4.15
CA GLY A 80 13.35 -9.87 4.99
C GLY A 80 12.31 -9.57 6.04
N CYS A 81 12.74 -8.97 7.16
CA CYS A 81 11.86 -8.54 8.24
C CYS A 81 12.06 -7.07 8.62
N ALA A 82 12.81 -6.33 7.81
CA ALA A 82 13.10 -4.91 8.03
C ALA A 82 12.68 -4.09 6.81
N ILE A 83 12.05 -2.94 7.07
CA ILE A 83 11.72 -1.98 6.01
C ILE A 83 12.82 -0.91 5.98
N PRO A 84 13.44 -0.66 4.80
CA PRO A 84 14.44 0.41 4.67
C PRO A 84 13.89 1.78 5.07
N ASP A 85 14.72 2.59 5.71
CA ASP A 85 14.32 3.93 6.19
C ASP A 85 13.75 4.81 5.09
N ALA A 86 14.32 4.76 3.88
CA ALA A 86 13.85 5.56 2.76
C ALA A 86 12.40 5.23 2.41
N LEU A 87 11.99 3.97 2.50
CA LEU A 87 10.62 3.53 2.22
C LEU A 87 9.68 3.90 3.37
N MET A 88 10.15 3.86 4.61
CA MET A 88 9.36 4.29 5.77
C MET A 88 8.98 5.76 5.66
N ARG A 89 9.84 6.59 5.07
CA ARG A 89 9.60 8.03 4.92
C ARG A 89 8.64 8.38 3.79
N GLU A 90 8.42 7.49 2.84
CA GLU A 90 7.54 7.75 1.68
C GLU A 90 6.07 7.75 2.04
N MET A 91 5.69 7.07 3.11
CA MET A 91 4.29 6.84 3.43
C MET A 91 4.06 6.90 4.94
N ARG A 92 3.13 7.76 5.36
CA ARG A 92 2.77 7.91 6.79
C ARG A 92 2.28 6.59 7.40
N SER A 93 1.53 5.82 6.62
CA SER A 93 0.90 4.57 7.07
C SER A 93 1.83 3.36 7.01
N SER A 94 3.12 3.55 6.70
CA SER A 94 4.06 2.42 6.54
C SER A 94 4.14 1.54 7.79
N VAL A 95 3.85 2.09 8.97
CA VAL A 95 3.83 1.36 10.23
C VAL A 95 2.79 0.21 10.26
N ILE A 96 1.79 0.23 9.38
CA ILE A 96 0.80 -0.86 9.32
C ILE A 96 1.44 -2.22 8.95
N PHE A 97 2.59 -2.20 8.31
CA PHE A 97 3.32 -3.42 7.98
C PHE A 97 3.94 -4.10 9.21
N LEU A 98 4.12 -3.37 10.32
CA LEU A 98 4.77 -3.89 11.52
C LEU A 98 4.13 -5.18 12.04
N GLY A 99 2.81 -5.16 12.23
CA GLY A 99 2.09 -6.33 12.75
C GLY A 99 2.17 -7.53 11.83
N ALA A 100 2.05 -7.31 10.52
CA ALA A 100 2.11 -8.37 9.53
C ALA A 100 3.53 -8.98 9.43
N ILE A 101 4.57 -8.15 9.43
CA ILE A 101 5.96 -8.63 9.42
C ILE A 101 6.24 -9.43 10.69
N LEU A 102 5.84 -8.89 11.83
CA LEU A 102 6.05 -9.55 13.12
C LEU A 102 5.35 -10.91 13.19
N ALA A 103 4.10 -10.98 12.70
CA ALA A 103 3.35 -12.22 12.66
C ALA A 103 3.99 -13.26 11.73
N ARG A 104 4.51 -12.82 10.58
CA ARG A 104 5.12 -13.72 9.58
C ARG A 104 6.52 -14.18 10.00
N CYS A 105 7.34 -13.27 10.51
CA CYS A 105 8.77 -13.50 10.73
C CYS A 105 9.14 -13.71 12.20
N GLY A 106 8.26 -13.39 13.13
CA GLY A 106 8.57 -13.42 14.57
C GLY A 106 9.39 -12.23 15.05
N GLN A 107 9.84 -11.38 14.14
CA GLN A 107 10.57 -10.13 14.43
C GLN A 107 10.33 -9.13 13.32
N ALA A 108 10.48 -7.84 13.64
CA ALA A 108 10.36 -6.77 12.67
C ALA A 108 11.25 -5.60 13.08
N ALA A 109 11.84 -4.93 12.09
CA ALA A 109 12.65 -3.73 12.31
C ALA A 109 12.12 -2.61 11.40
N LEU A 110 11.65 -1.54 12.02
CA LEU A 110 11.13 -0.35 11.35
C LEU A 110 11.72 0.89 11.98
N SER A 111 11.92 1.93 11.19
CA SER A 111 12.26 3.26 11.68
C SER A 111 11.00 4.11 11.84
N SER A 112 11.15 5.38 12.19
CA SER A 112 10.02 6.30 12.29
C SER A 112 9.32 6.45 10.94
N PRO A 113 7.98 6.38 10.89
CA PRO A 113 7.25 6.55 9.64
C PRO A 113 7.38 7.97 9.12
N GLY A 114 7.27 8.12 7.80
CA GLY A 114 7.23 9.41 7.12
C GLY A 114 5.83 10.01 7.11
N GLY A 115 5.63 11.01 6.25
CA GLY A 115 4.36 11.70 6.06
C GLY A 115 4.23 12.97 6.86
N CYS A 116 3.01 13.35 7.22
CA CYS A 116 2.74 14.56 7.98
C CYS A 116 3.23 14.44 9.42
N GLU A 117 4.01 15.41 9.87
CA GLU A 117 4.30 15.59 11.29
C GLU A 117 3.20 16.46 11.91
N LEU A 118 2.52 15.92 12.89
CA LEU A 118 1.41 16.61 13.57
C LEU A 118 1.84 17.24 14.90
N GLY A 119 3.14 17.32 15.16
CA GLY A 119 3.71 17.83 16.40
C GLY A 119 3.84 16.73 17.48
N PRO A 120 4.27 17.11 18.69
CA PRO A 120 4.46 16.17 19.77
C PRO A 120 3.15 15.60 20.31
#